data_dbca8ac6b96bf1466c6b15bcbb12a334
#
_entry.id   dbca8ac6b96bf1466c6b15bcbb12a334
#
_cell.length_a   1.000
_cell.length_b   1.000
_cell.length_c   1.000
_cell.angle_alpha   90.00
_cell.angle_beta   90.00
_cell.angle_gamma   90.00
#
_symmetry.space_group_name_H-M   'P 1'
#
loop_
_entity.id
_entity.type
_entity.pdbx_description
1 polymer ?
#
loop_
_entity_poly.entity_id
_entity_poly.type
_entity_poly.pdbx_seq_one_letter_code
_entity_poly.pdbx_strand_id
1 'polypeptide(L)'
;SDIESTIVPQLLAEIDGVESLKNVIVIGASNREDLIDPAILRPGRLDVKIKIERPDELAAAKIFAQYLTTDLPIAETETSTHGAAADAVTAMIDGAVERMYSDEDSNRFLEVTYQNGDKEVLYFKDFASGAMIENIVRRAKKLSIKRQIDGGASGICADDLVESITQEFREHEDLPNTTNPDDWAKISGKKGERIVYVRTLMSEGEDAKGGRQIERVATGQYL
;
A
#
# COMPACT_ATOMS: atom_id res chain seq x y z
N SER A 1 -11.09 -16.15 22.40
CA SER A 1 -9.81 -16.90 22.53
C SER A 1 -9.17 -16.57 23.86
N ASP A 2 -8.33 -17.46 24.41
CA ASP A 2 -7.67 -17.29 25.71
C ASP A 2 -6.81 -15.99 25.78
N ILE A 3 -6.36 -15.52 24.64
CA ILE A 3 -5.60 -14.27 24.50
C ILE A 3 -6.46 -13.05 24.82
N GLU A 4 -7.67 -12.96 24.31
CA GLU A 4 -8.57 -11.82 24.55
C GLU A 4 -9.04 -11.79 26.01
N SER A 5 -9.28 -12.95 26.60
CA SER A 5 -9.78 -13.03 27.97
C SER A 5 -8.71 -12.79 29.04
N THR A 6 -7.43 -12.93 28.71
CA THR A 6 -6.35 -12.87 29.69
C THR A 6 -5.36 -11.74 29.45
N ILE A 7 -4.87 -11.60 28.21
CA ILE A 7 -3.78 -10.63 27.90
C ILE A 7 -4.30 -9.21 27.86
N VAL A 8 -5.46 -8.95 27.24
CA VAL A 8 -6.00 -7.58 27.13
C VAL A 8 -6.34 -7.00 28.52
N PRO A 9 -7.07 -7.70 29.42
CA PRO A 9 -7.29 -7.21 30.78
C PRO A 9 -6.01 -6.97 31.58
N GLN A 10 -5.02 -7.85 31.41
CA GLN A 10 -3.73 -7.70 32.11
C GLN A 10 -2.98 -6.48 31.58
N LEU A 11 -2.89 -6.27 30.26
CA LEU A 11 -2.28 -5.09 29.64
C LEU A 11 -2.96 -3.81 30.15
N LEU A 12 -4.29 -3.79 30.20
CA LEU A 12 -5.05 -2.65 30.72
C LEU A 12 -4.74 -2.37 32.18
N ALA A 13 -4.62 -3.43 33.01
CA ALA A 13 -4.29 -3.29 34.42
C ALA A 13 -2.88 -2.72 34.62
N GLU A 14 -1.93 -3.10 33.78
CA GLU A 14 -0.55 -2.58 33.81
C GLU A 14 -0.49 -1.11 33.32
N ILE A 15 -1.27 -0.74 32.32
CA ILE A 15 -1.35 0.65 31.81
C ILE A 15 -2.02 1.55 32.87
N ASP A 16 -3.08 1.07 33.50
CA ASP A 16 -3.86 1.80 34.54
C ASP A 16 -3.22 1.70 35.92
N GLY A 17 -2.11 0.99 36.07
CA GLY A 17 -1.52 0.62 37.33
C GLY A 17 -1.39 1.77 38.34
N VAL A 18 -1.39 1.41 39.64
CA VAL A 18 -1.37 2.32 40.79
C VAL A 18 -0.21 3.34 40.77
N GLU A 19 0.86 3.01 40.06
CA GLU A 19 1.98 3.92 39.78
C GLU A 19 1.90 4.34 38.32
N SER A 20 1.59 5.63 38.08
CA SER A 20 1.65 6.19 36.71
C SER A 20 2.96 5.81 36.05
N LEU A 21 2.91 5.23 34.84
CA LEU A 21 4.08 4.89 34.03
C LEU A 21 4.85 6.18 33.70
N LYS A 22 5.75 6.59 34.60
CA LYS A 22 6.61 7.76 34.40
C LYS A 22 7.67 7.38 33.36
N ASN A 23 7.79 8.23 32.33
CA ASN A 23 8.79 8.06 31.24
C ASN A 23 8.60 6.82 30.35
N VAL A 24 7.37 6.30 30.22
CA VAL A 24 7.02 5.23 29.29
C VAL A 24 5.96 5.74 28.32
N ILE A 25 6.18 5.52 27.03
CA ILE A 25 5.19 5.75 25.96
C ILE A 25 4.78 4.41 25.42
N VAL A 26 3.50 4.14 25.40
CA VAL A 26 2.94 2.92 24.79
C VAL A 26 2.41 3.28 23.39
N ILE A 27 2.90 2.59 22.36
CA ILE A 27 2.48 2.77 20.99
C ILE A 27 1.90 1.46 20.50
N GLY A 28 0.64 1.49 20.08
CA GLY A 28 -0.05 0.38 19.43
C GLY A 28 -0.17 0.62 17.92
N ALA A 29 -0.04 -0.42 17.12
CA ALA A 29 -0.30 -0.37 15.68
C ALA A 29 -1.26 -1.49 15.29
N SER A 30 -2.25 -1.17 14.46
CA SER A 30 -3.23 -2.14 13.94
C SER A 30 -3.69 -1.70 12.54
N ASN A 31 -3.94 -2.67 11.67
CA ASN A 31 -4.63 -2.49 10.40
C ASN A 31 -6.15 -2.73 10.51
N ARG A 32 -6.64 -3.13 11.69
CA ARG A 32 -8.05 -3.44 11.98
C ARG A 32 -8.50 -2.66 13.21
N GLU A 33 -8.92 -1.41 13.02
CA GLU A 33 -9.45 -0.58 14.11
C GLU A 33 -10.72 -1.18 14.73
N ASP A 34 -11.52 -1.85 13.91
CA ASP A 34 -12.77 -2.50 14.30
C ASP A 34 -12.60 -3.66 15.29
N LEU A 35 -11.40 -4.25 15.36
CA LEU A 35 -11.06 -5.34 16.29
C LEU A 35 -10.39 -4.86 17.58
N ILE A 36 -10.09 -3.57 17.70
CA ILE A 36 -9.45 -3.05 18.91
C ILE A 36 -10.53 -2.89 20.00
N ASP A 37 -10.30 -3.49 21.16
CA ASP A 37 -11.18 -3.32 22.31
C ASP A 37 -11.31 -1.82 22.66
N PRO A 38 -12.54 -1.26 22.64
CA PRO A 38 -12.76 0.14 22.97
C PRO A 38 -12.21 0.56 24.34
N ALA A 39 -12.05 -0.38 25.27
CA ALA A 39 -11.47 -0.12 26.59
C ALA A 39 -9.99 0.31 26.50
N ILE A 40 -9.26 -0.15 25.50
CA ILE A 40 -7.85 0.25 25.27
C ILE A 40 -7.76 1.71 24.82
N LEU A 41 -8.76 2.21 24.11
CA LEU A 41 -8.79 3.54 23.51
C LEU A 41 -9.36 4.64 24.42
N ARG A 42 -9.60 4.34 25.71
CA ARG A 42 -10.11 5.31 26.67
C ARG A 42 -9.03 6.32 27.09
N PRO A 43 -9.44 7.56 27.50
CA PRO A 43 -8.49 8.55 28.02
C PRO A 43 -7.60 7.99 29.13
N GLY A 44 -6.32 8.35 29.08
CA GLY A 44 -5.29 7.85 30.00
C GLY A 44 -4.64 6.52 29.60
N ARG A 45 -5.03 5.94 28.48
CA ARG A 45 -4.47 4.71 27.88
C ARG A 45 -3.91 5.04 26.48
N LEU A 46 -4.37 4.35 25.43
CA LEU A 46 -4.05 4.69 24.04
C LEU A 46 -5.09 5.69 23.50
N ASP A 47 -5.07 6.87 24.01
CA ASP A 47 -6.09 7.90 23.76
C ASP A 47 -5.79 8.75 22.51
N VAL A 48 -4.56 8.75 22.01
CA VAL A 48 -4.17 9.43 20.78
C VAL A 48 -4.25 8.46 19.62
N LYS A 49 -5.17 8.72 18.69
CA LYS A 49 -5.33 7.93 17.46
C LYS A 49 -4.70 8.66 16.29
N ILE A 50 -3.79 8.00 15.62
CA ILE A 50 -3.15 8.50 14.39
C ILE A 50 -3.54 7.56 13.25
N LYS A 51 -4.33 8.04 12.32
CA LYS A 51 -4.64 7.31 11.10
C LYS A 51 -3.50 7.52 10.10
N ILE A 52 -2.89 6.42 9.68
CA ILE A 52 -1.90 6.44 8.61
C ILE A 52 -2.65 6.37 7.29
N GLU A 53 -2.66 7.50 6.57
CA GLU A 53 -3.26 7.58 5.24
C GLU A 53 -2.33 6.99 4.17
N ARG A 54 -2.88 6.73 2.99
CA ARG A 54 -2.06 6.37 1.83
C ARG A 54 -1.12 7.52 1.49
N PRO A 55 0.13 7.23 1.08
CA PRO A 55 1.07 8.28 0.74
C PRO A 55 0.60 9.05 -0.50
N ASP A 56 0.69 10.36 -0.45
CA ASP A 56 0.70 11.23 -1.62
C ASP A 56 2.08 11.19 -2.32
N GLU A 57 2.24 11.89 -3.42
CA GLU A 57 3.49 11.93 -4.19
C GLU A 57 4.70 12.35 -3.32
N LEU A 58 4.52 13.37 -2.46
CA LEU A 58 5.59 13.87 -1.60
C LEU A 58 5.98 12.85 -0.52
N ALA A 59 4.99 12.19 0.06
CA ALA A 59 5.23 11.13 1.03
C ALA A 59 5.84 9.89 0.36
N ALA A 60 5.38 9.53 -0.83
CA ALA A 60 5.94 8.43 -1.61
C ALA A 60 7.42 8.66 -1.93
N ALA A 61 7.81 9.86 -2.38
CA ALA A 61 9.21 10.20 -2.61
C ALA A 61 10.06 10.03 -1.36
N LYS A 62 9.56 10.48 -0.20
CA LYS A 62 10.24 10.30 1.10
C LYS A 62 10.38 8.84 1.49
N ILE A 63 9.38 8.01 1.18
CA ILE A 63 9.43 6.57 1.46
C ILE A 63 10.44 5.89 0.51
N PHE A 64 10.42 6.21 -0.79
CA PHE A 64 11.44 5.72 -1.72
C PHE A 64 12.85 6.05 -1.25
N ALA A 65 13.10 7.27 -0.78
CA ALA A 65 14.40 7.72 -0.30
C ALA A 65 14.91 6.95 0.93
N GLN A 66 14.05 6.26 1.68
CA GLN A 66 14.46 5.38 2.78
C GLN A 66 15.05 4.06 2.29
N TYR A 67 14.63 3.58 1.11
CA TYR A 67 15.00 2.28 0.59
C TYR A 67 15.96 2.35 -0.60
N LEU A 68 15.87 3.41 -1.42
CA LEU A 68 16.76 3.68 -2.56
C LEU A 68 17.76 4.76 -2.14
N THR A 69 18.90 4.32 -1.60
CA THR A 69 19.94 5.19 -1.04
C THR A 69 21.21 5.15 -1.91
N THR A 70 22.09 6.11 -1.71
CA THR A 70 23.40 6.18 -2.40
C THR A 70 24.37 5.06 -2.02
N ASP A 71 24.09 4.30 -0.96
CA ASP A 71 24.88 3.13 -0.58
C ASP A 71 24.63 1.93 -1.49
N LEU A 72 23.56 1.98 -2.29
CA LEU A 72 23.26 0.95 -3.26
C LEU A 72 24.07 1.15 -4.55
N PRO A 73 24.42 0.08 -5.24
CA PRO A 73 25.03 0.18 -6.56
C PRO A 73 24.05 0.80 -7.55
N ILE A 74 24.32 2.02 -7.99
CA ILE A 74 23.56 2.70 -9.05
C ILE A 74 24.24 2.46 -10.38
N ALA A 75 23.46 2.22 -11.43
CA ALA A 75 23.98 1.98 -12.75
C ALA A 75 24.80 3.17 -13.27
N GLU A 76 25.88 2.90 -14.00
CA GLU A 76 26.74 3.94 -14.58
C GLU A 76 25.97 4.83 -15.57
N THR A 77 24.97 4.30 -16.24
CA THR A 77 24.08 5.04 -17.12
C THR A 77 23.36 6.16 -16.39
N GLU A 78 22.89 5.92 -15.17
CA GLU A 78 22.19 6.91 -14.36
C GLU A 78 23.15 8.01 -13.88
N THR A 79 24.31 7.61 -13.37
CA THR A 79 25.31 8.58 -12.89
C THR A 79 25.93 9.38 -14.04
N SER A 80 26.06 8.81 -15.24
CA SER A 80 26.53 9.51 -16.43
C SER A 80 25.51 10.56 -16.93
N THR A 81 24.23 10.26 -16.75
CA THR A 81 23.14 11.15 -17.18
C THR A 81 22.89 12.28 -16.18
N HIS A 82 22.90 11.97 -14.89
CA HIS A 82 22.46 12.87 -13.82
C HIS A 82 23.61 13.44 -12.98
N GLY A 83 24.85 12.98 -13.19
CA GLY A 83 26.04 13.42 -12.44
C GLY A 83 26.31 12.59 -11.21
N ALA A 84 26.33 13.19 -10.02
CA ALA A 84 26.62 12.46 -8.79
C ALA A 84 25.56 11.40 -8.47
N ALA A 85 25.95 10.34 -7.75
CA ALA A 85 25.03 9.26 -7.35
C ALA A 85 23.79 9.78 -6.60
N ALA A 86 23.94 10.87 -5.82
CA ALA A 86 22.80 11.51 -5.13
C ALA A 86 21.79 12.12 -6.09
N ASP A 87 22.27 12.78 -7.15
CA ASP A 87 21.40 13.38 -8.17
C ASP A 87 20.71 12.30 -9.00
N ALA A 88 21.44 11.23 -9.34
CA ALA A 88 20.88 10.07 -10.02
C ALA A 88 19.78 9.39 -9.18
N VAL A 89 20.02 9.15 -7.89
CA VAL A 89 19.01 8.58 -6.99
C VAL A 89 17.77 9.47 -6.90
N THR A 90 17.95 10.78 -6.80
CA THR A 90 16.83 11.75 -6.77
C THR A 90 16.02 11.68 -8.05
N ALA A 91 16.66 11.71 -9.21
CA ALA A 91 15.99 11.62 -10.50
C ALA A 91 15.24 10.28 -10.68
N MET A 92 15.83 9.17 -10.24
CA MET A 92 15.19 7.86 -10.26
C MET A 92 13.95 7.80 -9.35
N ILE A 93 14.00 8.44 -8.17
CA ILE A 93 12.86 8.53 -7.25
C ILE A 93 11.75 9.37 -7.89
N ASP A 94 12.09 10.53 -8.42
CA ASP A 94 11.12 11.43 -9.06
C ASP A 94 10.42 10.72 -10.24
N GLY A 95 11.17 10.03 -11.09
CA GLY A 95 10.62 9.26 -12.20
C GLY A 95 9.73 8.09 -11.73
N ALA A 96 10.11 7.39 -10.65
CA ALA A 96 9.30 6.31 -10.08
C ALA A 96 7.98 6.84 -9.50
N VAL A 97 8.01 7.97 -8.81
CA VAL A 97 6.82 8.63 -8.26
C VAL A 97 5.92 9.12 -9.39
N GLU A 98 6.47 9.83 -10.38
CA GLU A 98 5.72 10.28 -11.55
C GLU A 98 5.03 9.09 -12.24
N ARG A 99 5.77 7.97 -12.46
CA ARG A 99 5.23 6.74 -13.05
C ARG A 99 4.09 6.14 -12.22
N MET A 100 4.18 6.14 -10.88
CA MET A 100 3.14 5.57 -10.01
C MET A 100 1.89 6.43 -9.92
N TYR A 101 2.05 7.76 -9.97
CA TYR A 101 0.98 8.71 -9.67
C TYR A 101 0.34 9.33 -10.92
N SER A 102 0.86 9.05 -12.13
CA SER A 102 0.28 9.56 -13.37
C SER A 102 -1.11 8.96 -13.64
N ASP A 103 -1.98 9.77 -14.23
CA ASP A 103 -3.34 9.36 -14.66
C ASP A 103 -3.37 8.81 -16.09
N GLU A 104 -2.25 8.26 -16.55
CA GLU A 104 -2.16 7.64 -17.87
C GLU A 104 -2.95 6.32 -17.93
N ASP A 105 -3.35 5.94 -19.15
CA ASP A 105 -4.07 4.69 -19.38
C ASP A 105 -3.29 3.45 -18.91
N SER A 106 -1.97 3.51 -18.94
CA SER A 106 -1.07 2.47 -18.45
C SER A 106 -1.13 2.25 -16.93
N ASN A 107 -1.68 3.19 -16.19
CA ASN A 107 -1.85 3.15 -14.74
C ASN A 107 -3.27 2.84 -14.30
N ARG A 108 -4.19 2.63 -15.26
CA ARG A 108 -5.54 2.16 -14.92
C ARG A 108 -5.46 0.78 -14.30
N PHE A 109 -6.01 0.66 -13.11
CA PHE A 109 -5.92 -0.57 -12.34
C PHE A 109 -7.25 -1.29 -12.24
N LEU A 110 -8.28 -0.60 -11.75
CA LEU A 110 -9.62 -1.16 -11.56
C LEU A 110 -10.70 -0.21 -12.07
N GLU A 111 -11.81 -0.77 -12.57
CA GLU A 111 -13.09 -0.07 -12.74
C GLU A 111 -14.05 -0.55 -11.66
N VAL A 112 -14.59 0.35 -10.88
CA VAL A 112 -15.63 0.08 -9.89
C VAL A 112 -16.97 0.60 -10.38
N THR A 113 -18.05 -0.14 -10.10
CA THR A 113 -19.42 0.29 -10.39
C THR A 113 -20.16 0.42 -9.07
N TYR A 114 -20.77 1.56 -8.85
CA TYR A 114 -21.58 1.86 -7.68
C TYR A 114 -23.03 1.41 -7.84
N GLN A 115 -23.77 1.36 -6.72
CA GLN A 115 -25.16 0.92 -6.71
C GLN A 115 -26.09 1.86 -7.51
N ASN A 116 -25.73 3.14 -7.64
CA ASN A 116 -26.45 4.12 -8.47
C ASN A 116 -26.18 3.96 -9.97
N GLY A 117 -25.29 3.07 -10.37
CA GLY A 117 -24.88 2.82 -11.75
C GLY A 117 -23.67 3.63 -12.22
N ASP A 118 -23.15 4.55 -11.41
CA ASP A 118 -21.95 5.30 -11.73
C ASP A 118 -20.72 4.38 -11.78
N LYS A 119 -19.78 4.74 -12.65
CA LYS A 119 -18.51 4.05 -12.79
C LYS A 119 -17.36 4.98 -12.49
N GLU A 120 -16.33 4.43 -11.87
CA GLU A 120 -15.09 5.12 -11.56
C GLU A 120 -13.89 4.23 -11.89
N VAL A 121 -12.88 4.82 -12.51
CA VAL A 121 -11.60 4.16 -12.75
C VAL A 121 -10.64 4.54 -11.63
N LEU A 122 -10.05 3.53 -10.99
CA LEU A 122 -9.04 3.67 -9.97
C LEU A 122 -7.67 3.37 -10.58
N TYR A 123 -6.70 4.19 -10.24
CA TYR A 123 -5.34 4.16 -10.76
C TYR A 123 -4.36 3.58 -9.72
N PHE A 124 -3.12 3.35 -10.11
CA PHE A 124 -2.07 2.86 -9.22
C PHE A 124 -1.94 3.69 -7.94
N LYS A 125 -1.99 5.03 -8.06
CA LYS A 125 -1.91 5.96 -6.93
C LYS A 125 -2.95 5.71 -5.85
N ASP A 126 -4.16 5.25 -6.22
CA ASP A 126 -5.26 5.00 -5.28
C ASP A 126 -4.98 3.79 -4.36
N PHE A 127 -4.00 2.97 -4.71
CA PHE A 127 -3.60 1.77 -3.97
C PHE A 127 -2.22 1.87 -3.35
N ALA A 128 -1.45 2.91 -3.68
CA ALA A 128 -0.09 3.08 -3.20
C ALA A 128 -0.01 2.96 -1.67
N SER A 129 1.00 2.24 -1.20
CA SER A 129 1.30 2.08 0.22
C SER A 129 2.81 2.03 0.46
N GLY A 130 3.24 2.31 1.69
CA GLY A 130 4.65 2.23 2.05
C GLY A 130 5.26 0.85 1.82
N ALA A 131 4.51 -0.21 2.10
CA ALA A 131 4.94 -1.59 1.88
C ALA A 131 5.14 -1.92 0.38
N MET A 132 4.26 -1.40 -0.49
CA MET A 132 4.41 -1.57 -1.93
C MET A 132 5.67 -0.85 -2.44
N ILE A 133 5.94 0.36 -1.96
CA ILE A 133 7.15 1.11 -2.32
C ILE A 133 8.41 0.35 -1.89
N GLU A 134 8.45 -0.20 -0.68
CA GLU A 134 9.54 -1.07 -0.24
C GLU A 134 9.70 -2.29 -1.16
N ASN A 135 8.60 -2.96 -1.51
CA ASN A 135 8.62 -4.12 -2.42
C ASN A 135 9.14 -3.74 -3.80
N ILE A 136 8.74 -2.60 -4.36
CA ILE A 136 9.21 -2.08 -5.64
C ILE A 136 10.73 -1.93 -5.62
N VAL A 137 11.29 -1.26 -4.62
CA VAL A 137 12.75 -1.09 -4.51
C VAL A 137 13.45 -2.43 -4.32
N ARG A 138 12.90 -3.32 -3.47
CA ARG A 138 13.45 -4.67 -3.27
C ARG A 138 13.44 -5.50 -4.55
N ARG A 139 12.41 -5.36 -5.38
CA ARG A 139 12.30 -6.02 -6.69
C ARG A 139 13.31 -5.45 -7.69
N ALA A 140 13.45 -4.11 -7.75
CA ALA A 140 14.44 -3.46 -8.59
C ALA A 140 15.88 -3.91 -8.26
N LYS A 141 16.21 -4.07 -6.97
CA LYS A 141 17.48 -4.68 -6.55
C LYS A 141 17.68 -6.09 -7.11
N LYS A 142 16.64 -6.93 -7.09
CA LYS A 142 16.70 -8.29 -7.63
C LYS A 142 16.86 -8.29 -9.15
N LEU A 143 16.17 -7.41 -9.88
CA LEU A 143 16.30 -7.27 -11.33
C LEU A 143 17.72 -6.85 -11.72
N SER A 144 18.31 -5.89 -11.03
CA SER A 144 19.68 -5.44 -11.22
C SER A 144 20.69 -6.59 -10.99
N ILE A 145 20.55 -7.36 -9.93
CA ILE A 145 21.41 -8.51 -9.63
C ILE A 145 21.27 -9.58 -10.73
N LYS A 146 20.03 -9.88 -11.14
CA LYS A 146 19.79 -10.86 -12.20
C LYS A 146 20.45 -10.43 -13.51
N ARG A 147 20.25 -9.16 -13.91
CA ARG A 147 20.88 -8.59 -15.09
C ARG A 147 22.41 -8.73 -15.06
N GLN A 148 23.03 -8.44 -13.90
CA GLN A 148 24.48 -8.57 -13.74
C GLN A 148 24.94 -10.03 -13.84
N ILE A 149 24.21 -11.00 -13.29
CA ILE A 149 24.52 -12.43 -13.40
C ILE A 149 24.45 -12.88 -14.87
N ASP A 150 23.48 -12.35 -15.63
CA ASP A 150 23.30 -12.64 -17.05
C ASP A 150 24.32 -11.90 -17.96
N GLY A 151 25.34 -11.25 -17.35
CA GLY A 151 26.44 -10.58 -18.09
C GLY A 151 26.10 -9.13 -18.52
N GLY A 152 24.98 -8.56 -18.06
CA GLY A 152 24.58 -7.17 -18.31
C GLY A 152 25.21 -6.17 -17.35
N ALA A 153 24.82 -4.91 -17.50
CA ALA A 153 25.30 -3.80 -16.69
C ALA A 153 24.96 -3.97 -15.20
N SER A 154 25.92 -3.60 -14.34
CA SER A 154 25.75 -3.59 -12.89
C SER A 154 25.02 -2.34 -12.40
N GLY A 155 24.38 -2.44 -11.26
CA GLY A 155 23.70 -1.33 -10.60
C GLY A 155 22.23 -1.18 -10.96
N ILE A 156 21.48 -0.54 -10.09
CA ILE A 156 20.05 -0.30 -10.26
C ILE A 156 19.87 0.86 -11.25
N CYS A 157 18.96 0.74 -12.20
CA CYS A 157 18.59 1.81 -13.15
C CYS A 157 17.11 2.16 -13.03
N ALA A 158 16.71 3.25 -13.66
CA ALA A 158 15.33 3.73 -13.69
C ALA A 158 14.38 2.67 -14.27
N ASP A 159 14.79 1.94 -15.31
CA ASP A 159 13.98 0.88 -15.92
C ASP A 159 13.66 -0.26 -14.93
N ASP A 160 14.59 -0.59 -14.03
CA ASP A 160 14.34 -1.60 -12.99
C ASP A 160 13.20 -1.17 -12.06
N LEU A 161 13.07 0.13 -11.75
CA LEU A 161 11.98 0.67 -10.94
C LEU A 161 10.66 0.64 -11.70
N VAL A 162 10.64 1.08 -12.95
CA VAL A 162 9.44 1.07 -13.82
C VAL A 162 8.89 -0.34 -14.00
N GLU A 163 9.76 -1.30 -14.29
CA GLU A 163 9.38 -2.72 -14.40
C GLU A 163 8.87 -3.25 -13.06
N SER A 164 9.53 -2.90 -11.96
CA SER A 164 9.12 -3.33 -10.61
C SER A 164 7.77 -2.75 -10.19
N ILE A 165 7.45 -1.51 -10.57
CA ILE A 165 6.15 -0.90 -10.34
C ILE A 165 5.07 -1.71 -11.07
N THR A 166 5.27 -1.98 -12.35
CA THR A 166 4.32 -2.72 -13.16
C THR A 166 4.09 -4.14 -12.61
N GLN A 167 5.15 -4.84 -12.21
CA GLN A 167 5.07 -6.17 -11.64
C GLN A 167 4.36 -6.17 -10.28
N GLU A 168 4.64 -5.20 -9.42
CA GLU A 168 4.00 -5.07 -8.11
C GLU A 168 2.48 -4.93 -8.25
N PHE A 169 2.02 -4.09 -9.16
CA PHE A 169 0.58 -3.91 -9.39
C PHE A 169 -0.06 -5.12 -10.07
N ARG A 170 0.63 -5.82 -10.98
CA ARG A 170 0.13 -7.08 -11.56
C ARG A 170 -0.07 -8.16 -10.50
N GLU A 171 0.86 -8.33 -9.57
CA GLU A 171 0.71 -9.30 -8.48
C GLU A 171 -0.44 -8.94 -7.53
N HIS A 172 -0.76 -7.65 -7.43
CA HIS A 172 -1.90 -7.17 -6.65
C HIS A 172 -3.23 -7.18 -7.43
N GLU A 173 -3.23 -7.51 -8.71
CA GLU A 173 -4.46 -7.65 -9.52
C GLU A 173 -5.40 -8.73 -8.95
N ASP A 174 -4.84 -9.79 -8.39
CA ASP A 174 -5.59 -10.85 -7.71
C ASP A 174 -6.08 -10.45 -6.30
N LEU A 175 -5.64 -9.31 -5.80
CA LEU A 175 -6.11 -8.74 -4.57
C LEU A 175 -7.22 -7.75 -4.87
N PRO A 176 -8.42 -8.07 -4.76
CA PRO A 176 -9.06 -8.15 -3.49
C PRO A 176 -9.92 -9.39 -3.34
N ASN A 177 -9.43 -10.32 -2.61
CA ASN A 177 -10.28 -11.33 -2.00
C ASN A 177 -11.19 -10.74 -0.91
N THR A 178 -11.30 -9.41 -0.82
CA THR A 178 -12.29 -8.80 0.04
C THR A 178 -13.61 -8.74 -0.69
N THR A 179 -14.42 -9.76 -0.52
CA THR A 179 -15.85 -9.74 -0.83
C THR A 179 -16.61 -8.71 0.01
N ASN A 180 -15.90 -7.91 0.83
CA ASN A 180 -16.50 -6.91 1.70
C ASN A 180 -16.60 -5.56 0.97
N PRO A 181 -17.81 -5.12 0.59
CA PRO A 181 -18.04 -3.83 -0.06
C PRO A 181 -17.50 -2.62 0.74
N ASP A 182 -17.45 -2.74 2.06
CA ASP A 182 -17.01 -1.66 2.94
C ASP A 182 -15.50 -1.42 2.85
N ASP A 183 -14.71 -2.45 2.58
CA ASP A 183 -13.26 -2.29 2.38
C ASP A 183 -12.97 -1.57 1.06
N TRP A 184 -13.76 -1.81 0.02
CA TRP A 184 -13.68 -1.09 -1.24
C TRP A 184 -14.11 0.37 -1.13
N ALA A 185 -15.18 0.65 -0.36
CA ALA A 185 -15.61 2.01 -0.09
C ALA A 185 -14.53 2.85 0.64
N LYS A 186 -13.71 2.21 1.47
CA LYS A 186 -12.55 2.86 2.11
C LYS A 186 -11.45 3.20 1.10
N ILE A 187 -11.29 2.42 0.05
CA ILE A 187 -10.28 2.63 -1.00
C ILE A 187 -10.72 3.76 -1.94
N SER A 188 -11.96 3.74 -2.40
CA SER A 188 -12.46 4.71 -3.39
C SER A 188 -12.69 6.12 -2.85
N GLY A 189 -12.67 6.30 -1.53
CA GLY A 189 -12.86 7.61 -0.89
C GLY A 189 -14.25 8.22 -1.01
N LYS A 190 -15.16 7.67 -1.80
CA LYS A 190 -16.57 8.07 -1.88
C LYS A 190 -17.34 7.50 -0.70
N LYS A 191 -17.43 8.29 0.38
CA LYS A 191 -18.20 7.92 1.56
C LYS A 191 -19.69 7.81 1.23
N GLY A 192 -20.23 6.62 1.40
CA GLY A 192 -21.69 6.39 1.41
C GLY A 192 -22.25 5.66 0.20
N GLU A 193 -21.49 5.43 -0.87
CA GLU A 193 -21.94 4.67 -2.02
C GLU A 193 -21.39 3.24 -2.01
N ARG A 194 -22.29 2.28 -2.18
CA ARG A 194 -21.94 0.86 -2.18
C ARG A 194 -21.41 0.43 -3.54
N ILE A 195 -20.25 -0.19 -3.59
CA ILE A 195 -19.69 -0.81 -4.78
C ILE A 195 -20.40 -2.16 -5.00
N VAL A 196 -20.90 -2.37 -6.21
CA VAL A 196 -21.64 -3.59 -6.60
C VAL A 196 -20.87 -4.46 -7.59
N TYR A 197 -19.88 -3.89 -8.29
CA TYR A 197 -19.08 -4.60 -9.27
C TYR A 197 -17.69 -4.01 -9.39
N VAL A 198 -16.68 -4.89 -9.56
CA VAL A 198 -15.28 -4.50 -9.75
C VAL A 198 -14.73 -5.28 -10.95
N ARG A 199 -14.04 -4.57 -11.84
CA ARG A 199 -13.36 -5.13 -13.01
C ARG A 199 -11.90 -4.69 -13.02
N THR A 200 -10.96 -5.62 -13.21
CA THR A 200 -9.56 -5.30 -13.45
C THR A 200 -9.35 -4.80 -14.88
N LEU A 201 -8.44 -3.84 -15.05
CA LEU A 201 -8.16 -3.21 -16.34
C LEU A 201 -6.74 -3.53 -16.86
N MET A 202 -5.89 -4.19 -16.04
CA MET A 202 -4.50 -4.47 -16.41
C MET A 202 -4.31 -5.67 -17.34
N SER A 203 -5.29 -6.56 -17.46
CA SER A 203 -5.19 -7.75 -18.33
C SER A 203 -5.58 -7.41 -19.77
N GLU A 204 -4.65 -6.87 -20.55
CA GLU A 204 -4.68 -6.96 -22.01
C GLU A 204 -4.21 -8.37 -22.47
N GLY A 205 -4.98 -9.39 -22.12
CA GLY A 205 -4.85 -10.74 -22.64
C GLY A 205 -6.23 -11.32 -22.80
N GLU A 206 -6.44 -12.21 -23.75
CA GLU A 206 -7.72 -12.76 -24.26
C GLU A 206 -8.76 -13.20 -23.17
N ASP A 207 -8.47 -13.06 -21.88
CA ASP A 207 -9.34 -13.42 -20.76
C ASP A 207 -10.07 -12.25 -20.09
N ALA A 208 -10.09 -11.05 -20.68
CA ALA A 208 -10.74 -9.84 -20.15
C ALA A 208 -12.29 -9.93 -19.97
N LYS A 209 -12.87 -11.12 -19.90
CA LYS A 209 -14.31 -11.36 -19.72
C LYS A 209 -14.73 -11.64 -18.27
N GLY A 210 -13.81 -11.64 -17.33
CA GLY A 210 -14.07 -12.04 -15.93
C GLY A 210 -14.19 -10.89 -14.97
N GLY A 211 -15.11 -9.96 -15.14
CA GLY A 211 -15.47 -9.07 -14.03
C GLY A 211 -16.15 -9.85 -12.91
N ARG A 212 -15.72 -9.67 -11.66
CA ARG A 212 -16.33 -10.34 -10.49
C ARG A 212 -17.46 -9.50 -9.93
N GLN A 213 -18.65 -10.08 -9.87
CA GLN A 213 -19.79 -9.51 -9.16
C GLN A 213 -19.58 -9.71 -7.66
N ILE A 214 -19.67 -8.64 -6.88
CA ILE A 214 -19.64 -8.73 -5.43
C ILE A 214 -20.94 -9.34 -4.96
N GLU A 215 -20.90 -10.55 -4.40
CA GLU A 215 -22.09 -11.21 -3.85
C GLU A 215 -22.69 -10.37 -2.72
N ARG A 216 -24.02 -10.24 -2.74
CA ARG A 216 -24.77 -9.66 -1.63
C ARG A 216 -24.62 -10.57 -0.43
N VAL A 217 -23.86 -10.16 0.57
CA VAL A 217 -23.98 -10.75 1.89
C VAL A 217 -25.38 -10.38 2.38
N ALA A 218 -26.27 -11.35 2.35
CA ALA A 218 -27.57 -11.25 2.99
C ALA A 218 -27.27 -11.09 4.49
N THR A 219 -27.51 -9.90 5.03
CA THR A 219 -27.57 -9.66 6.47
C THR A 219 -28.72 -10.51 6.98
N GLY A 220 -28.38 -11.76 7.35
CA GLY A 220 -29.33 -12.69 7.95
C GLY A 220 -29.71 -12.19 9.32
N GLN A 221 -30.96 -11.97 9.48
CA GLN A 221 -31.78 -12.12 10.68
C GLN A 221 -31.03 -12.75 11.86
N TYR A 222 -30.76 -11.94 12.86
CA TYR A 222 -30.70 -12.44 14.24
C TYR A 222 -32.01 -12.04 14.91
N LEU A 223 -32.90 -13.04 15.05
CA LEU A 223 -33.93 -13.07 16.05
C LEU A 223 -33.28 -13.37 17.41
#